data_5719442442dbd4c27ab84a4c7de1fe26
#
_entry.id   5719442442dbd4c27ab84a4c7de1fe26
#
_cell.length_a   1.000
_cell.length_b   1.000
_cell.length_c   1.000
_cell.angle_alpha   90.00
_cell.angle_beta   90.00
_cell.angle_gamma   90.00
#
_symmetry.space_group_name_H-M   'P 1'
#
loop_
_entity.id
_entity.type
_entity.pdbx_description
1 polymer ?
#
loop_
_entity_poly.entity_id
_entity_poly.type
_entity_poly.pdbx_seq_one_letter_code
_entity_poly.pdbx_strand_id
1 'polypeptide(L)'
;MTPPPEGSEYRPPGTVQPRKRRKIDWELVVCGWQGHCLAGTDAGHVRPEDHMIVRQYATVRWYRCLRCDTWVGLVPPAAPAREHPPGGSEIEIPARGKMLRDKVVLRLIAIDRAFHFLVLVLLGIAVLLVANNETSLRDAYYRILTDLQGGVGGGPVQNTGHVGILHDLDKLFTLRRSTLTGAGVALLGYGVLEGLEAVGLWLTKRWAEYLTFLATTILLPFEIYELANRISPLKIIGFIINVAVVVYLLFAKRLFGLRGGGRVDEELRAYDMSWEAIERATPPNDEIPARASSTV
;
A
#
# COMPACT_ATOMS: atom_id res chain seq x y z
N MET A 1 44.08 15.04 19.77
CA MET A 1 43.16 14.00 19.37
C MET A 1 43.91 13.02 18.49
N THR A 2 44.28 11.87 19.03
CA THR A 2 44.96 10.83 18.25
C THR A 2 43.92 10.13 17.38
N PRO A 3 44.18 9.93 16.08
CA PRO A 3 43.30 9.14 15.25
C PRO A 3 43.17 7.72 15.80
N PRO A 4 42.05 7.04 15.59
CA PRO A 4 41.87 5.65 16.02
C PRO A 4 42.98 4.81 15.37
N PRO A 5 43.47 3.73 16.04
CA PRO A 5 44.53 2.89 15.50
C PRO A 5 44.10 2.34 14.13
N GLU A 6 44.97 2.46 13.14
CA GLU A 6 44.81 1.84 11.83
C GLU A 6 44.56 0.34 12.03
N GLY A 7 43.41 -0.13 11.62
CA GLY A 7 43.00 -1.53 11.75
C GLY A 7 41.82 -1.83 12.68
N SER A 8 41.33 -0.89 13.50
CA SER A 8 40.06 -1.05 14.20
C SER A 8 38.95 -0.77 13.20
N GLU A 9 38.41 -1.83 12.61
CA GLU A 9 37.23 -1.73 11.75
C GLU A 9 36.08 -1.21 12.62
N TYR A 10 35.87 0.12 12.57
CA TYR A 10 34.76 0.75 13.26
C TYR A 10 33.46 0.27 12.62
N ARG A 11 32.70 -0.51 13.38
CA ARG A 11 31.36 -0.92 12.98
C ARG A 11 30.33 0.04 13.58
N PRO A 12 29.54 0.72 12.74
CA PRO A 12 28.46 1.55 13.26
C PRO A 12 27.48 0.72 14.10
N PRO A 13 26.82 1.33 15.09
CA PRO A 13 25.80 0.64 15.91
C PRO A 13 24.77 -0.06 15.03
N GLY A 14 24.42 -1.30 15.37
CA GLY A 14 23.39 -2.07 14.64
C GLY A 14 23.84 -2.74 13.34
N THR A 15 25.12 -2.70 12.94
CA THR A 15 25.60 -3.40 11.74
C THR A 15 25.77 -4.91 11.91
N VAL A 16 25.80 -5.40 13.15
CA VAL A 16 25.88 -6.83 13.48
C VAL A 16 24.49 -7.32 13.86
N GLN A 17 23.59 -7.43 12.90
CA GLN A 17 22.33 -8.12 13.15
C GLN A 17 22.48 -9.61 12.83
N PRO A 18 21.96 -10.52 13.72
CA PRO A 18 21.89 -11.92 13.38
C PRO A 18 21.06 -12.09 12.10
N ARG A 19 21.52 -12.92 11.15
CA ARG A 19 20.81 -13.24 9.91
C ARG A 19 19.40 -13.73 10.23
N LYS A 20 18.44 -12.82 10.31
CA LYS A 20 17.02 -13.18 10.31
C LYS A 20 16.64 -13.70 8.93
N ARG A 21 15.80 -14.75 8.89
CA ARG A 21 15.18 -15.24 7.65
C ARG A 21 14.61 -14.04 6.87
N ARG A 22 14.79 -14.03 5.55
CA ARG A 22 14.30 -13.01 4.62
C ARG A 22 12.79 -12.84 4.75
N LYS A 23 12.35 -12.03 5.68
CA LYS A 23 11.01 -11.43 5.68
C LYS A 23 11.16 -10.06 5.04
N ILE A 24 10.18 -9.69 4.22
CA ILE A 24 10.10 -8.31 3.70
C ILE A 24 10.04 -7.38 4.91
N ASP A 25 11.01 -6.51 4.99
CA ASP A 25 11.09 -5.48 6.03
C ASP A 25 10.32 -4.24 5.53
N TRP A 26 9.05 -4.16 5.90
CA TRP A 26 8.16 -3.09 5.46
C TRP A 26 8.61 -1.72 5.94
N GLU A 27 9.22 -1.66 7.11
CA GLU A 27 9.79 -0.44 7.68
C GLU A 27 10.89 0.12 6.79
N LEU A 28 11.77 -0.75 6.30
CA LEU A 28 12.87 -0.37 5.42
C LEU A 28 12.35 0.07 4.05
N VAL A 29 11.35 -0.65 3.50
CA VAL A 29 10.71 -0.29 2.22
C VAL A 29 10.08 1.11 2.31
N VAL A 30 9.34 1.38 3.38
CA VAL A 30 8.71 2.70 3.58
C VAL A 30 9.75 3.79 3.81
N CYS A 31 10.83 3.51 4.54
CA CYS A 31 11.94 4.46 4.72
C CYS A 31 12.68 4.74 3.41
N GLY A 32 12.80 3.75 2.52
CA GLY A 32 13.38 3.94 1.19
C GLY A 32 12.55 4.89 0.31
N TRP A 33 11.23 4.93 0.52
CA TRP A 33 10.33 5.83 -0.22
C TRP A 33 10.16 7.20 0.43
N GLN A 34 9.98 7.26 1.76
CA GLN A 34 9.63 8.49 2.50
C GLN A 34 10.81 9.14 3.22
N GLY A 35 11.97 8.50 3.24
CA GLY A 35 13.11 8.89 4.06
C GLY A 35 13.08 8.34 5.48
N HIS A 36 14.22 8.45 6.17
CA HIS A 36 14.36 8.03 7.56
C HIS A 36 13.77 9.04 8.53
N CYS A 37 13.10 8.56 9.58
CA CYS A 37 12.57 9.38 10.67
C CYS A 37 13.64 9.51 11.76
N LEU A 38 14.41 10.59 11.72
CA LEU A 38 15.47 10.87 12.68
C LEU A 38 14.99 11.93 13.68
N ALA A 39 15.35 11.79 14.95
CA ALA A 39 15.07 12.77 16.00
C ALA A 39 16.37 13.42 16.51
N GLY A 40 16.31 14.71 16.86
CA GLY A 40 17.40 15.45 17.47
C GLY A 40 18.57 15.76 16.54
N THR A 41 18.34 15.78 15.21
CA THR A 41 19.39 16.13 14.24
C THR A 41 19.86 17.59 14.35
N ASP A 42 19.06 18.44 14.99
CA ASP A 42 19.26 19.85 15.25
C ASP A 42 19.89 20.16 16.63
N ALA A 43 20.23 19.13 17.41
CA ALA A 43 20.78 19.26 18.76
C ALA A 43 22.29 19.53 18.77
N GLY A 44 22.74 20.40 19.67
CA GLY A 44 24.17 20.73 19.87
C GLY A 44 24.92 19.63 20.59
N HIS A 45 24.37 19.12 21.68
CA HIS A 45 25.05 18.16 22.56
C HIS A 45 24.22 16.88 22.72
N VAL A 46 24.88 15.73 22.88
CA VAL A 46 24.28 14.44 23.13
C VAL A 46 24.57 14.01 24.56
N ARG A 47 23.54 13.67 25.32
CA ARG A 47 23.65 13.19 26.69
C ARG A 47 23.72 11.66 26.72
N PRO A 48 24.20 11.05 27.80
CA PRO A 48 24.18 9.58 27.97
C PRO A 48 22.78 8.97 27.85
N GLU A 49 21.74 9.69 28.28
CA GLU A 49 20.34 9.26 28.20
C GLU A 49 19.79 9.24 26.75
N ASP A 50 20.42 10.00 25.84
CA ASP A 50 20.00 10.06 24.43
C ASP A 50 20.49 8.86 23.60
N HIS A 51 21.27 7.93 24.20
CA HIS A 51 21.95 6.82 23.49
C HIS A 51 21.02 5.88 22.73
N MET A 52 19.74 5.87 23.04
CA MET A 52 18.76 5.07 22.34
C MET A 52 18.48 5.58 20.92
N ILE A 53 18.59 6.89 20.72
CA ILE A 53 18.24 7.56 19.45
C ILE A 53 19.43 8.23 18.79
N VAL A 54 20.42 8.66 19.56
CA VAL A 54 21.60 9.38 19.05
C VAL A 54 22.85 8.88 19.73
N ARG A 55 23.91 8.60 18.99
CA ARG A 55 25.21 8.22 19.50
C ARG A 55 26.28 9.04 18.80
N GLN A 56 27.19 9.63 19.58
CA GLN A 56 28.32 10.41 19.04
C GLN A 56 29.58 9.55 19.06
N TYR A 57 30.24 9.48 17.89
CA TYR A 57 31.51 8.78 17.78
C TYR A 57 32.48 9.64 16.95
N ALA A 58 33.50 10.12 17.58
CA ALA A 58 34.46 11.07 17.00
C ALA A 58 33.73 12.29 16.36
N THR A 59 33.89 12.50 15.07
CA THR A 59 33.30 13.62 14.32
C THR A 59 31.93 13.28 13.70
N VAL A 60 31.49 12.05 13.80
CA VAL A 60 30.22 11.59 13.24
C VAL A 60 29.20 11.32 14.34
N ARG A 61 28.01 11.80 14.14
CA ARG A 61 26.89 11.55 15.02
C ARG A 61 25.92 10.59 14.33
N TRP A 62 25.60 9.49 15.00
CA TRP A 62 24.75 8.44 14.50
C TRP A 62 23.34 8.62 15.06
N TYR A 63 22.37 8.77 14.18
CA TYR A 63 20.96 8.90 14.51
C TYR A 63 20.23 7.64 14.14
N ARG A 64 19.41 7.12 15.07
CA ARG A 64 18.58 5.95 14.84
C ARG A 64 17.28 6.37 14.17
N CYS A 65 16.93 5.68 13.10
CA CYS A 65 15.61 5.84 12.50
C CYS A 65 14.54 5.23 13.41
N LEU A 66 13.57 6.03 13.84
CA LEU A 66 12.49 5.59 14.73
C LEU A 66 11.52 4.61 14.08
N ARG A 67 11.57 4.45 12.74
CA ARG A 67 10.74 3.51 12.00
C ARG A 67 11.43 2.18 11.73
N CYS A 68 12.61 2.18 11.13
CA CYS A 68 13.30 0.96 10.67
C CYS A 68 14.53 0.57 11.49
N ASP A 69 14.80 1.26 12.58
CA ASP A 69 15.94 1.05 13.49
C ASP A 69 17.35 1.16 12.85
N THR A 70 17.42 1.60 11.57
CA THR A 70 18.69 1.82 10.90
C THR A 70 19.41 3.05 11.49
N TRP A 71 20.72 2.95 11.69
CA TRP A 71 21.54 4.05 12.12
C TRP A 71 22.11 4.82 10.93
N VAL A 72 21.89 6.13 10.93
CA VAL A 72 22.35 7.05 9.88
C VAL A 72 23.40 7.99 10.45
N GLY A 73 24.60 7.97 9.87
CA GLY A 73 25.70 8.85 10.27
C GLY A 73 25.56 10.20 9.61
N LEU A 74 25.52 11.28 10.41
CA LEU A 74 25.48 12.66 9.95
C LEU A 74 26.55 13.47 10.68
N VAL A 75 26.99 14.55 10.05
CA VAL A 75 27.84 15.54 10.71
C VAL A 75 26.96 16.35 11.68
N PRO A 76 27.42 16.63 12.92
CA PRO A 76 26.69 17.48 13.85
C PRO A 76 26.41 18.88 13.23
N PRO A 77 25.24 19.48 13.54
CA PRO A 77 24.87 20.76 12.98
C PRO A 77 25.87 21.87 13.41
N ALA A 78 26.28 22.72 12.46
CA ALA A 78 27.16 23.86 12.73
C ALA A 78 26.44 24.95 13.56
N ALA A 79 25.11 25.08 13.39
CA ALA A 79 24.28 26.00 14.14
C ALA A 79 23.09 25.20 14.74
N PRO A 80 23.22 24.64 15.95
CA PRO A 80 22.17 23.88 16.59
C PRO A 80 20.98 24.75 16.95
N ALA A 81 19.77 24.25 16.70
CA ALA A 81 18.53 24.93 17.07
C ALA A 81 18.11 24.62 18.51
N ARG A 82 18.64 23.55 19.11
CA ARG A 82 18.40 23.14 20.49
C ARG A 82 19.68 22.62 21.14
N GLU A 83 19.72 22.66 22.45
CA GLU A 83 20.91 22.21 23.20
C GLU A 83 21.03 20.68 23.19
N HIS A 84 19.93 19.98 23.44
CA HIS A 84 19.88 18.50 23.52
C HIS A 84 18.80 17.91 22.62
N PRO A 85 18.91 16.61 22.23
CA PRO A 85 17.83 15.89 21.56
C PRO A 85 16.53 15.93 22.37
N PRO A 86 15.35 15.86 21.72
CA PRO A 86 14.08 15.81 22.41
C PRO A 86 13.97 14.52 23.25
N GLY A 87 13.29 14.62 24.41
CA GLY A 87 13.00 13.48 25.24
C GLY A 87 11.97 12.53 24.62
N GLY A 88 11.89 11.29 25.10
CA GLY A 88 10.99 10.29 24.55
C GLY A 88 9.51 10.70 24.55
N SER A 89 9.09 11.54 25.49
CA SER A 89 7.73 12.09 25.55
C SER A 89 7.43 13.20 24.54
N GLU A 90 8.46 13.82 23.99
CA GLU A 90 8.33 14.90 22.98
C GLU A 90 8.39 14.37 21.56
N ILE A 91 8.77 13.10 21.39
CA ILE A 91 8.96 12.47 20.09
C ILE A 91 7.69 11.75 19.68
N GLU A 92 7.12 12.13 18.54
CA GLU A 92 6.08 11.37 17.89
C GLU A 92 6.69 10.15 17.18
N ILE A 93 6.36 8.95 17.67
CA ILE A 93 6.89 7.71 17.11
C ILE A 93 6.12 7.38 15.83
N PRO A 94 6.80 7.22 14.67
CA PRO A 94 6.15 6.88 13.42
C PRO A 94 5.58 5.46 13.48
N ALA A 95 4.54 5.21 12.68
CA ALA A 95 3.98 3.86 12.55
C ALA A 95 5.07 2.86 12.15
N ARG A 96 5.15 1.76 12.91
CA ARG A 96 6.12 0.67 12.75
C ARG A 96 5.45 -0.68 13.04
N GLY A 97 6.15 -1.78 12.83
CA GLY A 97 5.67 -3.12 13.16
C GLY A 97 4.40 -3.51 12.39
N LYS A 98 3.47 -4.14 13.12
CA LYS A 98 2.20 -4.59 12.56
C LYS A 98 1.36 -3.42 12.04
N MET A 99 1.36 -2.30 12.76
CA MET A 99 0.56 -1.13 12.36
C MET A 99 0.98 -0.56 11.00
N LEU A 100 2.28 -0.46 10.75
CA LEU A 100 2.78 0.02 9.46
C LEU A 100 2.38 -0.93 8.33
N ARG A 101 2.57 -2.23 8.52
CA ARG A 101 2.20 -3.26 7.55
C ARG A 101 0.72 -3.20 7.22
N ASP A 102 -0.14 -3.16 8.24
CA ASP A 102 -1.58 -3.09 8.05
C ASP A 102 -2.00 -1.83 7.30
N LYS A 103 -1.39 -0.69 7.60
CA LYS A 103 -1.63 0.57 6.88
C LYS A 103 -1.21 0.49 5.41
N VAL A 104 -0.07 -0.14 5.11
CA VAL A 104 0.39 -0.32 3.73
C VAL A 104 -0.55 -1.26 2.97
N VAL A 105 -0.93 -2.40 3.55
CA VAL A 105 -1.83 -3.35 2.90
C VAL A 105 -3.21 -2.73 2.65
N LEU A 106 -3.79 -2.02 3.63
CA LEU A 106 -5.07 -1.33 3.43
C LEU A 106 -5.01 -0.29 2.32
N ARG A 107 -3.89 0.43 2.19
CA ARG A 107 -3.70 1.39 1.08
C ARG A 107 -3.56 0.70 -0.28
N LEU A 108 -2.93 -0.46 -0.34
CA LEU A 108 -2.87 -1.25 -1.58
C LEU A 108 -4.28 -1.71 -1.99
N ILE A 109 -5.08 -2.19 -1.04
CA ILE A 109 -6.49 -2.55 -1.30
C ILE A 109 -7.27 -1.30 -1.72
N ALA A 110 -7.06 -0.15 -1.07
CA ALA A 110 -7.71 1.10 -1.44
C ALA A 110 -7.38 1.56 -2.87
N ILE A 111 -6.14 1.38 -3.32
CA ILE A 111 -5.73 1.68 -4.70
C ILE A 111 -6.43 0.73 -5.69
N ASP A 112 -6.51 -0.55 -5.37
CA ASP A 112 -7.24 -1.53 -6.16
C ASP A 112 -8.72 -1.16 -6.30
N ARG A 113 -9.39 -0.80 -5.19
CA ARG A 113 -10.78 -0.31 -5.18
C ARG A 113 -10.94 1.00 -5.97
N ALA A 114 -10.01 1.93 -5.85
CA ALA A 114 -10.02 3.17 -6.61
C ALA A 114 -9.90 2.92 -8.12
N PHE A 115 -9.08 1.96 -8.51
CA PHE A 115 -8.97 1.55 -9.91
C PHE A 115 -10.30 0.94 -10.42
N HIS A 116 -10.93 0.04 -9.66
CA HIS A 116 -12.25 -0.52 -9.99
C HIS A 116 -13.32 0.58 -10.09
N PHE A 117 -13.35 1.51 -9.12
CA PHE A 117 -14.22 2.69 -9.18
C PHE A 117 -14.07 3.43 -10.50
N LEU A 118 -12.84 3.77 -10.89
CA LEU A 118 -12.58 4.50 -12.12
C LEU A 118 -13.07 3.75 -13.35
N VAL A 119 -12.74 2.46 -13.46
CA VAL A 119 -13.17 1.61 -14.60
C VAL A 119 -14.68 1.48 -14.66
N LEU A 120 -15.34 1.23 -13.53
CA LEU A 120 -16.80 1.07 -13.47
C LEU A 120 -17.54 2.36 -13.80
N VAL A 121 -17.04 3.50 -13.32
CA VAL A 121 -17.65 4.81 -13.65
C VAL A 121 -17.50 5.13 -15.13
N LEU A 122 -16.30 4.94 -15.69
CA LEU A 122 -16.06 5.17 -17.12
C LEU A 122 -16.93 4.23 -17.98
N LEU A 123 -17.01 2.95 -17.61
CA LEU A 123 -17.82 1.97 -18.31
C LEU A 123 -19.33 2.28 -18.17
N GLY A 124 -19.80 2.65 -16.98
CA GLY A 124 -21.18 3.04 -16.73
C GLY A 124 -21.57 4.27 -17.55
N ILE A 125 -20.72 5.28 -17.60
CA ILE A 125 -20.93 6.48 -18.47
C ILE A 125 -20.97 6.05 -19.94
N ALA A 126 -20.04 5.22 -20.39
CA ALA A 126 -20.00 4.76 -21.77
C ALA A 126 -21.29 4.02 -22.16
N VAL A 127 -21.78 3.11 -21.30
CA VAL A 127 -23.04 2.37 -21.53
C VAL A 127 -24.22 3.32 -21.57
N LEU A 128 -24.31 4.34 -20.71
CA LEU A 128 -25.37 5.34 -20.74
C LEU A 128 -25.32 6.22 -21.99
N LEU A 129 -24.11 6.59 -22.46
CA LEU A 129 -23.95 7.32 -23.72
C LEU A 129 -24.44 6.49 -24.91
N VAL A 130 -24.11 5.20 -24.95
CA VAL A 130 -24.64 4.27 -25.96
C VAL A 130 -26.16 4.19 -25.87
N ALA A 131 -26.74 4.03 -24.69
CA ALA A 131 -28.18 3.97 -24.49
C ALA A 131 -28.92 5.26 -24.96
N ASN A 132 -28.28 6.42 -24.81
CA ASN A 132 -28.88 7.70 -25.22
C ASN A 132 -28.69 8.01 -26.70
N ASN A 133 -27.60 7.54 -27.33
CA ASN A 133 -27.23 7.84 -28.71
C ASN A 133 -27.12 6.56 -29.56
N GLU A 134 -27.96 5.56 -29.27
CA GLU A 134 -27.90 4.24 -29.91
C GLU A 134 -27.84 4.30 -31.43
N THR A 135 -28.71 5.08 -32.06
CA THR A 135 -28.79 5.21 -33.53
C THR A 135 -27.53 5.84 -34.09
N SER A 136 -27.10 6.98 -33.54
CA SER A 136 -25.93 7.72 -34.07
C SER A 136 -24.63 6.94 -33.88
N LEU A 137 -24.45 6.27 -32.71
CA LEU A 137 -23.27 5.45 -32.43
C LEU A 137 -23.25 4.17 -33.25
N ARG A 138 -24.40 3.55 -33.46
CA ARG A 138 -24.55 2.38 -34.31
C ARG A 138 -24.20 2.75 -35.77
N ASP A 139 -24.71 3.85 -36.28
CA ASP A 139 -24.43 4.30 -37.63
C ASP A 139 -22.95 4.66 -37.82
N ALA A 140 -22.32 5.32 -36.83
CA ALA A 140 -20.91 5.62 -36.85
C ALA A 140 -20.04 4.33 -36.80
N TYR A 141 -20.44 3.37 -35.98
CA TYR A 141 -19.77 2.08 -35.86
C TYR A 141 -19.80 1.30 -37.18
N TYR A 142 -20.98 1.17 -37.81
CA TYR A 142 -21.10 0.48 -39.09
C TYR A 142 -20.39 1.25 -40.23
N ARG A 143 -20.34 2.57 -40.16
CA ARG A 143 -19.60 3.40 -41.16
C ARG A 143 -18.09 3.13 -41.05
N ILE A 144 -17.55 3.16 -39.83
CA ILE A 144 -16.12 2.87 -39.57
C ILE A 144 -15.77 1.44 -39.98
N LEU A 145 -16.63 0.46 -39.66
CA LEU A 145 -16.46 -0.92 -40.11
C LEU A 145 -16.42 -1.05 -41.62
N THR A 146 -17.33 -0.39 -42.32
CA THR A 146 -17.39 -0.40 -43.78
C THR A 146 -16.15 0.24 -44.39
N ASP A 147 -15.70 1.36 -43.82
CA ASP A 147 -14.48 2.05 -44.28
C ASP A 147 -13.21 1.20 -44.06
N LEU A 148 -13.11 0.54 -42.89
CA LEU A 148 -11.98 -0.36 -42.61
C LEU A 148 -11.99 -1.62 -43.48
N GLN A 149 -13.15 -2.17 -43.77
CA GLN A 149 -13.30 -3.37 -44.60
C GLN A 149 -13.20 -3.04 -46.11
N GLY A 150 -13.69 -1.89 -46.53
CA GLY A 150 -13.61 -1.41 -47.90
C GLY A 150 -12.22 -0.95 -48.33
N GLY A 151 -11.39 -0.51 -47.37
CA GLY A 151 -10.02 -0.04 -47.63
C GLY A 151 -8.98 -1.17 -47.81
N VAL A 152 -9.26 -2.42 -47.44
CA VAL A 152 -8.30 -3.53 -47.42
C VAL A 152 -8.57 -4.59 -48.48
N GLY A 153 -9.68 -4.52 -49.26
CA GLY A 153 -9.93 -5.59 -50.25
C GLY A 153 -11.21 -5.55 -51.02
N GLY A 154 -11.62 -4.47 -51.58
CA GLY A 154 -12.61 -4.28 -52.73
C GLY A 154 -13.64 -5.39 -53.00
N GLY A 155 -14.05 -6.20 -52.04
CA GLY A 155 -15.03 -7.27 -52.20
C GLY A 155 -16.30 -7.02 -51.40
N PRO A 156 -17.45 -7.62 -51.79
CA PRO A 156 -18.69 -7.49 -51.02
C PRO A 156 -18.49 -8.05 -49.60
N VAL A 157 -18.98 -7.29 -48.61
CA VAL A 157 -18.95 -7.63 -47.19
C VAL A 157 -19.58 -9.02 -47.01
N GLN A 158 -18.75 -10.05 -46.99
CA GLN A 158 -19.19 -11.37 -46.52
C GLN A 158 -19.37 -11.28 -45.02
N ASN A 159 -20.46 -11.81 -44.50
CA ASN A 159 -20.78 -12.00 -43.09
C ASN A 159 -19.76 -12.96 -42.46
N THR A 160 -18.51 -12.55 -42.34
CA THR A 160 -17.53 -13.20 -41.51
C THR A 160 -17.92 -12.85 -40.07
N GLY A 161 -18.47 -13.84 -39.37
CA GLY A 161 -18.91 -13.68 -37.99
C GLY A 161 -17.81 -12.95 -37.19
N HIS A 162 -18.15 -11.77 -36.69
CA HIS A 162 -17.23 -10.95 -35.92
C HIS A 162 -16.79 -11.74 -34.70
N VAL A 163 -15.51 -12.10 -34.63
CA VAL A 163 -14.92 -12.84 -33.51
C VAL A 163 -14.32 -11.84 -32.53
N GLY A 164 -14.60 -11.99 -31.26
CA GLY A 164 -14.02 -11.15 -30.21
C GLY A 164 -14.83 -9.88 -29.88
N ILE A 165 -14.13 -8.76 -29.63
CA ILE A 165 -14.70 -7.49 -29.14
C ILE A 165 -15.80 -6.93 -30.07
N LEU A 166 -15.68 -7.13 -31.37
CA LEU A 166 -16.67 -6.65 -32.34
C LEU A 166 -18.01 -7.40 -32.21
N HIS A 167 -17.98 -8.69 -31.91
CA HIS A 167 -19.18 -9.48 -31.66
C HIS A 167 -19.89 -9.07 -30.36
N ASP A 168 -19.12 -8.75 -29.34
CA ASP A 168 -19.67 -8.29 -28.06
C ASP A 168 -20.27 -6.88 -28.19
N LEU A 169 -19.69 -6.00 -29.04
CA LEU A 169 -20.27 -4.70 -29.38
C LEU A 169 -21.58 -4.84 -30.17
N ASP A 170 -21.64 -5.75 -31.14
CA ASP A 170 -22.88 -6.01 -31.87
C ASP A 170 -24.01 -6.47 -30.92
N LYS A 171 -23.73 -7.34 -29.97
CA LYS A 171 -24.68 -7.72 -28.94
C LYS A 171 -25.17 -6.55 -28.10
N LEU A 172 -24.27 -5.61 -27.79
CA LEU A 172 -24.61 -4.41 -27.01
C LEU A 172 -25.68 -3.57 -27.76
N PHE A 173 -25.54 -3.41 -29.08
CA PHE A 173 -26.50 -2.67 -29.91
C PHE A 173 -27.83 -3.43 -30.15
N THR A 174 -27.93 -4.72 -29.80
CA THR A 174 -29.18 -5.47 -29.87
C THR A 174 -30.01 -5.42 -28.58
N LEU A 175 -29.43 -4.91 -27.48
CA LEU A 175 -30.10 -4.79 -26.20
C LEU A 175 -31.10 -3.61 -26.22
N ARG A 176 -32.22 -3.78 -25.49
CA ARG A 176 -33.20 -2.71 -25.32
C ARG A 176 -32.57 -1.55 -24.55
N ARG A 177 -32.92 -0.31 -24.93
CA ARG A 177 -32.48 0.91 -24.26
C ARG A 177 -32.66 0.86 -22.73
N SER A 178 -33.80 0.34 -22.27
CA SER A 178 -34.07 0.17 -20.82
C SER A 178 -33.06 -0.74 -20.13
N THR A 179 -32.65 -1.82 -20.79
CA THR A 179 -31.64 -2.76 -20.26
C THR A 179 -30.26 -2.08 -20.19
N LEU A 180 -29.86 -1.35 -21.24
CA LEU A 180 -28.61 -0.59 -21.27
C LEU A 180 -28.59 0.49 -20.18
N THR A 181 -29.69 1.26 -20.05
CA THR A 181 -29.81 2.27 -19.00
C THR A 181 -29.74 1.65 -17.61
N GLY A 182 -30.45 0.54 -17.37
CA GLY A 182 -30.40 -0.19 -16.11
C GLY A 182 -28.99 -0.69 -15.80
N ALA A 183 -28.29 -1.27 -16.78
CA ALA A 183 -26.91 -1.73 -16.63
C ALA A 183 -25.95 -0.57 -16.35
N GLY A 184 -26.07 0.54 -17.08
CA GLY A 184 -25.23 1.72 -16.84
C GLY A 184 -25.41 2.33 -15.46
N VAL A 185 -26.67 2.43 -14.98
CA VAL A 185 -26.98 2.90 -13.61
C VAL A 185 -26.43 1.93 -12.56
N ALA A 186 -26.58 0.63 -12.77
CA ALA A 186 -26.05 -0.39 -11.86
C ALA A 186 -24.51 -0.32 -11.76
N LEU A 187 -23.81 -0.16 -12.90
CA LEU A 187 -22.36 0.00 -12.94
C LEU A 187 -21.92 1.26 -12.20
N LEU A 188 -22.61 2.40 -12.39
CA LEU A 188 -22.33 3.63 -11.66
C LEU A 188 -22.57 3.48 -10.16
N GLY A 189 -23.68 2.86 -9.76
CA GLY A 189 -24.00 2.60 -8.35
C GLY A 189 -22.96 1.71 -7.68
N TYR A 190 -22.53 0.65 -8.35
CA TYR A 190 -21.47 -0.21 -7.85
C TYR A 190 -20.11 0.51 -7.85
N GLY A 191 -19.82 1.29 -8.87
CA GLY A 191 -18.63 2.15 -8.89
C GLY A 191 -18.58 3.10 -7.68
N VAL A 192 -19.69 3.78 -7.36
CA VAL A 192 -19.76 4.65 -6.17
C VAL A 192 -19.45 3.88 -4.89
N LEU A 193 -19.97 2.64 -4.76
CA LEU A 193 -19.65 1.78 -3.61
C LEU A 193 -18.15 1.50 -3.51
N GLU A 194 -17.51 1.12 -4.60
CA GLU A 194 -16.05 0.90 -4.67
C GLU A 194 -15.25 2.17 -4.31
N GLY A 195 -15.73 3.34 -4.76
CA GLY A 195 -15.14 4.63 -4.41
C GLY A 195 -15.22 4.95 -2.91
N LEU A 196 -16.35 4.67 -2.28
CA LEU A 196 -16.54 4.82 -0.83
C LEU A 196 -15.61 3.88 -0.07
N GLU A 197 -15.48 2.63 -0.51
CA GLU A 197 -14.54 1.66 0.06
C GLU A 197 -13.11 2.17 -0.06
N ALA A 198 -12.69 2.63 -1.24
CA ALA A 198 -11.35 3.16 -1.47
C ALA A 198 -11.00 4.30 -0.52
N VAL A 199 -11.88 5.29 -0.38
CA VAL A 199 -11.69 6.44 0.53
C VAL A 199 -11.64 5.97 1.99
N GLY A 200 -12.57 5.12 2.40
CA GLY A 200 -12.64 4.61 3.77
C GLY A 200 -11.42 3.77 4.16
N LEU A 201 -10.95 2.90 3.27
CA LEU A 201 -9.74 2.09 3.48
C LEU A 201 -8.46 2.96 3.49
N TRP A 202 -8.38 3.95 2.62
CA TRP A 202 -7.27 4.91 2.60
C TRP A 202 -7.13 5.66 3.92
N LEU A 203 -8.28 6.07 4.49
CA LEU A 203 -8.38 6.71 5.79
C LEU A 203 -8.34 5.70 6.96
N THR A 204 -8.11 4.42 6.68
CA THR A 204 -8.06 3.34 7.68
C THR A 204 -9.28 3.26 8.60
N LYS A 205 -10.47 3.57 8.04
CA LYS A 205 -11.74 3.53 8.78
C LYS A 205 -12.26 2.10 8.90
N ARG A 206 -12.63 1.67 10.10
CA ARG A 206 -13.11 0.32 10.39
C ARG A 206 -14.37 -0.07 9.60
N TRP A 207 -15.30 0.88 9.42
CA TRP A 207 -16.52 0.60 8.65
C TRP A 207 -16.21 0.17 7.20
N ALA A 208 -15.15 0.75 6.60
CA ALA A 208 -14.74 0.38 5.25
C ALA A 208 -14.16 -1.03 5.18
N GLU A 209 -13.44 -1.48 6.21
CA GLU A 209 -12.93 -2.86 6.29
C GLU A 209 -14.10 -3.87 6.29
N TYR A 210 -15.19 -3.59 7.04
CA TYR A 210 -16.40 -4.42 7.04
C TYR A 210 -17.15 -4.36 5.72
N LEU A 211 -17.29 -3.16 5.15
CA LEU A 211 -17.98 -2.96 3.87
C LEU A 211 -17.26 -3.72 2.75
N THR A 212 -15.95 -3.55 2.62
CA THR A 212 -15.13 -4.26 1.63
C THR A 212 -15.20 -5.78 1.83
N PHE A 213 -15.10 -6.26 3.08
CA PHE A 213 -15.23 -7.67 3.36
C PHE A 213 -16.59 -8.22 2.88
N LEU A 214 -17.69 -7.54 3.22
CA LEU A 214 -19.03 -7.97 2.87
C LEU A 214 -19.25 -7.92 1.36
N ALA A 215 -18.94 -6.79 0.72
CA ALA A 215 -19.13 -6.61 -0.72
C ALA A 215 -18.32 -7.64 -1.52
N THR A 216 -17.05 -7.83 -1.19
CA THR A 216 -16.20 -8.81 -1.88
C THR A 216 -16.69 -10.23 -1.65
N THR A 217 -17.12 -10.59 -0.42
CA THR A 217 -17.63 -11.94 -0.12
C THR A 217 -18.91 -12.26 -0.90
N ILE A 218 -19.80 -11.26 -1.07
CA ILE A 218 -21.04 -11.44 -1.85
C ILE A 218 -20.73 -11.64 -3.34
N LEU A 219 -19.66 -11.03 -3.85
CA LEU A 219 -19.28 -11.14 -5.26
C LEU A 219 -18.51 -12.42 -5.59
N LEU A 220 -17.81 -13.03 -4.65
CA LEU A 220 -17.02 -14.25 -4.89
C LEU A 220 -17.81 -15.37 -5.58
N PRO A 221 -19.08 -15.70 -5.23
CA PRO A 221 -19.84 -16.71 -5.94
C PRO A 221 -20.05 -16.40 -7.44
N PHE A 222 -20.22 -15.11 -7.79
CA PHE A 222 -20.35 -14.67 -9.18
C PHE A 222 -19.04 -14.83 -9.94
N GLU A 223 -17.90 -14.50 -9.30
CA GLU A 223 -16.57 -14.68 -9.87
C GLU A 223 -16.27 -16.16 -10.12
N ILE A 224 -16.65 -17.05 -9.18
CA ILE A 224 -16.50 -18.51 -9.34
C ILE A 224 -17.33 -18.99 -10.53
N TYR A 225 -18.60 -18.56 -10.62
CA TYR A 225 -19.48 -18.92 -11.73
C TYR A 225 -18.92 -18.44 -13.07
N GLU A 226 -18.42 -17.21 -13.12
CA GLU A 226 -17.86 -16.62 -14.34
C GLU A 226 -16.55 -17.31 -14.76
N LEU A 227 -15.72 -17.68 -13.78
CA LEU A 227 -14.47 -18.41 -14.01
C LEU A 227 -14.72 -19.83 -14.51
N ALA A 228 -15.80 -20.50 -14.00
CA ALA A 228 -16.21 -21.82 -14.46
C ALA A 228 -16.69 -21.83 -15.93
N ASN A 229 -17.30 -20.71 -16.37
CA ASN A 229 -17.82 -20.60 -17.74
C ASN A 229 -16.77 -20.14 -18.76
N ARG A 230 -15.87 -19.23 -18.39
CA ARG A 230 -14.83 -18.67 -19.26
C ARG A 230 -13.57 -18.38 -18.47
N ILE A 231 -12.58 -19.24 -18.61
CA ILE A 231 -11.26 -19.08 -17.98
C ILE A 231 -10.48 -18.00 -18.72
N SER A 232 -9.98 -16.99 -18.00
CA SER A 232 -9.08 -15.96 -18.49
C SER A 232 -8.01 -15.69 -17.43
N PRO A 233 -6.73 -15.48 -17.82
CA PRO A 233 -5.68 -15.15 -16.86
C PRO A 233 -6.03 -13.94 -15.97
N LEU A 234 -6.64 -12.90 -16.55
CA LEU A 234 -7.04 -11.71 -15.83
C LEU A 234 -8.11 -11.99 -14.76
N LYS A 235 -9.10 -12.85 -15.07
CA LYS A 235 -10.14 -13.27 -14.12
C LYS A 235 -9.55 -14.10 -12.97
N ILE A 236 -8.59 -14.99 -13.26
CA ILE A 236 -7.90 -15.77 -12.23
C ILE A 236 -7.15 -14.85 -11.27
N ILE A 237 -6.42 -13.86 -11.80
CA ILE A 237 -5.68 -12.90 -10.99
C ILE A 237 -6.65 -12.09 -10.12
N GLY A 238 -7.73 -11.55 -10.68
CA GLY A 238 -8.76 -10.80 -9.94
C GLY A 238 -9.36 -11.63 -8.81
N PHE A 239 -9.76 -12.87 -9.10
CA PHE A 239 -10.30 -13.79 -8.11
C PHE A 239 -9.32 -14.07 -6.96
N ILE A 240 -8.04 -14.32 -7.28
CA ILE A 240 -7.00 -14.54 -6.26
C ILE A 240 -6.83 -13.30 -5.37
N ILE A 241 -6.84 -12.09 -5.97
CA ILE A 241 -6.76 -10.84 -5.22
C ILE A 241 -7.95 -10.70 -4.28
N ASN A 242 -9.18 -10.92 -4.75
CA ASN A 242 -10.40 -10.80 -3.95
C ASN A 242 -10.43 -11.81 -2.79
N VAL A 243 -10.06 -13.07 -3.05
CA VAL A 243 -9.90 -14.08 -1.99
C VAL A 243 -8.84 -13.65 -0.97
N ALA A 244 -7.69 -13.15 -1.43
CA ALA A 244 -6.63 -12.68 -0.54
C ALA A 244 -7.08 -11.50 0.34
N VAL A 245 -7.87 -10.56 -0.21
CA VAL A 245 -8.46 -9.45 0.53
C VAL A 245 -9.41 -9.95 1.62
N VAL A 246 -10.33 -10.85 1.29
CA VAL A 246 -11.28 -11.45 2.26
C VAL A 246 -10.54 -12.16 3.38
N VAL A 247 -9.56 -13.00 3.03
CA VAL A 247 -8.74 -13.74 4.01
C VAL A 247 -7.94 -12.77 4.89
N TYR A 248 -7.33 -11.74 4.30
CA TYR A 248 -6.58 -10.74 5.05
C TYR A 248 -7.47 -9.97 6.03
N LEU A 249 -8.62 -9.46 5.59
CA LEU A 249 -9.54 -8.71 6.44
C LEU A 249 -10.09 -9.60 7.58
N LEU A 250 -10.42 -10.84 7.29
CA LEU A 250 -10.97 -11.76 8.28
C LEU A 250 -9.94 -12.13 9.35
N PHE A 251 -8.74 -12.54 8.95
CA PHE A 251 -7.76 -13.14 9.85
C PHE A 251 -6.73 -12.13 10.37
N ALA A 252 -6.17 -11.27 9.52
CA ALA A 252 -5.13 -10.33 9.91
C ALA A 252 -5.70 -9.14 10.69
N LYS A 253 -6.85 -8.64 10.26
CA LYS A 253 -7.56 -7.53 10.92
C LYS A 253 -8.49 -7.97 12.04
N ARG A 254 -8.66 -9.28 12.24
CA ARG A 254 -9.49 -9.84 13.32
C ARG A 254 -10.92 -9.31 13.32
N LEU A 255 -11.49 -9.14 12.11
CA LEU A 255 -12.90 -8.77 11.99
C LEU A 255 -13.80 -9.79 12.71
N PHE A 256 -14.97 -9.36 13.11
CA PHE A 256 -15.97 -10.17 13.82
C PHE A 256 -15.48 -10.79 15.15
N GLY A 257 -14.52 -10.16 15.83
CA GLY A 257 -14.03 -10.61 17.14
C GLY A 257 -13.10 -11.83 17.12
N LEU A 258 -12.71 -12.32 15.94
CA LEU A 258 -11.74 -13.40 15.82
C LEU A 258 -10.43 -13.04 16.54
N ARG A 259 -9.89 -14.00 17.32
CA ARG A 259 -8.61 -13.83 18.09
C ARG A 259 -8.56 -12.59 18.98
N GLY A 260 -9.69 -12.21 19.62
CA GLY A 260 -9.77 -11.10 20.56
C GLY A 260 -10.23 -9.76 19.97
N GLY A 261 -10.54 -9.71 18.69
CA GLY A 261 -11.20 -8.56 18.06
C GLY A 261 -10.41 -7.25 18.09
N GLY A 262 -11.15 -6.14 17.98
CA GLY A 262 -10.57 -4.79 17.85
C GLY A 262 -9.81 -4.28 19.05
N ARG A 263 -10.14 -4.72 20.27
CA ARG A 263 -9.42 -4.30 21.48
C ARG A 263 -7.97 -4.76 21.49
N VAL A 264 -7.72 -6.03 21.17
CA VAL A 264 -6.35 -6.56 21.10
C VAL A 264 -5.56 -5.93 19.95
N ASP A 265 -6.23 -5.59 18.84
CA ASP A 265 -5.58 -4.87 17.75
C ASP A 265 -5.17 -3.45 18.15
N GLU A 266 -6.00 -2.77 18.95
CA GLU A 266 -5.74 -1.43 19.47
C GLU A 266 -4.60 -1.42 20.52
N GLU A 267 -4.57 -2.41 21.41
CA GLU A 267 -3.49 -2.61 22.36
C GLU A 267 -2.15 -2.88 21.64
N LEU A 268 -2.14 -3.71 20.60
CA LEU A 268 -0.95 -3.95 19.78
C LEU A 268 -0.49 -2.72 19.01
N ARG A 269 -1.43 -1.90 18.52
CA ARG A 269 -1.11 -0.62 17.86
C ARG A 269 -0.48 0.36 18.82
N ALA A 270 -1.10 0.53 20.00
CA ALA A 270 -0.57 1.41 21.05
C ALA A 270 0.85 0.98 21.44
N TYR A 271 1.07 -0.32 21.56
CA TYR A 271 2.37 -0.90 21.89
C TYR A 271 3.43 -0.67 20.78
N ASP A 272 3.12 -0.92 19.51
CA ASP A 272 4.05 -0.70 18.39
C ASP A 272 4.44 0.78 18.20
N MET A 273 3.62 1.71 18.71
CA MET A 273 3.86 3.16 18.68
C MET A 273 4.37 3.70 20.02
N SER A 274 4.69 2.85 20.98
CA SER A 274 5.20 3.28 22.27
C SER A 274 6.72 3.42 22.28
N TRP A 275 7.23 4.23 23.21
CA TRP A 275 8.66 4.35 23.47
C TRP A 275 9.29 3.02 23.89
N GLU A 276 8.56 2.17 24.59
CA GLU A 276 8.98 0.83 24.98
C GLU A 276 9.31 -0.07 23.78
N ALA A 277 8.65 0.13 22.64
CA ALA A 277 8.99 -0.59 21.41
C ALA A 277 10.36 -0.16 20.87
N ILE A 278 10.73 1.12 21.04
CA ILE A 278 12.06 1.65 20.69
C ILE A 278 13.11 1.07 21.65
N GLU A 279 12.82 1.08 22.96
CA GLU A 279 13.74 0.55 23.99
C GLU A 279 14.09 -0.92 23.76
N ARG A 280 13.09 -1.76 23.53
CA ARG A 280 13.31 -3.20 23.27
C ARG A 280 14.08 -3.50 22.00
N ALA A 281 13.94 -2.67 20.99
CA ALA A 281 14.68 -2.81 19.73
C ALA A 281 16.06 -2.14 19.80
N THR A 282 16.43 -1.52 20.95
CA THR A 282 17.75 -0.89 21.12
C THR A 282 18.80 -1.95 21.34
N PRO A 283 19.88 -2.00 20.53
CA PRO A 283 21.00 -2.91 20.78
C PRO A 283 21.70 -2.56 22.10
N PRO A 284 22.16 -3.56 22.86
CA PRO A 284 22.88 -3.34 24.09
C PRO A 284 24.10 -2.43 23.86
N ASN A 285 24.46 -1.63 24.89
CA ASN A 285 25.59 -0.69 24.82
C ASN A 285 26.95 -1.38 24.67
N ASP A 286 27.02 -2.68 24.97
CA ASP A 286 28.25 -3.49 24.93
C ASP A 286 28.81 -3.70 23.50
N GLU A 287 28.01 -3.39 22.47
CA GLU A 287 28.46 -3.41 21.07
C GLU A 287 29.31 -2.18 20.69
N ILE A 288 29.40 -1.18 21.56
CA ILE A 288 30.37 -0.10 21.43
C ILE A 288 31.63 -0.58 22.14
N PRO A 289 32.75 -0.86 21.45
CA PRO A 289 33.97 -1.24 22.13
C PRO A 289 34.29 -0.16 23.17
N ALA A 290 34.30 -0.56 24.45
CA ALA A 290 34.72 0.31 25.53
C ALA A 290 36.06 0.89 25.10
N ARG A 291 36.13 2.21 24.99
CA ARG A 291 37.40 2.89 24.74
C ARG A 291 38.35 2.39 25.81
N ALA A 292 39.43 1.75 25.41
CA ALA A 292 40.53 1.54 26.32
C ALA A 292 40.79 2.89 27.00
N SER A 293 40.44 3.00 28.26
CA SER A 293 40.83 4.14 29.09
C SER A 293 42.36 4.15 29.06
N SER A 294 42.89 5.02 28.18
CA SER A 294 44.30 5.32 28.23
C SER A 294 44.55 5.98 29.58
N THR A 295 44.93 5.20 30.53
CA THR A 295 45.67 5.64 31.67
C THR A 295 46.96 6.26 31.15
N VAL A 296 47.10 7.54 31.34
CA VAL A 296 48.36 8.25 31.45
C VAL A 296 48.46 8.68 32.89
#